data_52897321a09d16f3a669f0652c454a56
#
_entry.id   52897321a09d16f3a669f0652c454a56
#
_cell.length_a   1.000
_cell.length_b   1.000
_cell.length_c   1.000
_cell.angle_alpha   90.00
_cell.angle_beta   90.00
_cell.angle_gamma   90.00
#
_symmetry.space_group_name_H-M   'P 1'
#
loop_
_entity.id
_entity.type
_entity.pdbx_description
1 polymer ?
#
loop_
_entity_poly.entity_id
_entity_poly.type
_entity_poly.pdbx_seq_one_letter_code
_entity_poly.pdbx_strand_id
1 'polypeptide(L)'
;MKLLCLDSNSILNRTFYGVKLLTNKDGTYTNAIFGFMNILLKLLGDVQPDAVACAFDLKAPTFRHQMFDGYKAQRKGMPQELVQQLPLIKEVLTDLGYPILTKEGYEADDILGTLSAMCEQEGHQCYIATGDRDSLQLIGKNTTVLLASSRAGKSETVVCDEAYFREKYGTEPQGLVDIKALMGDSSDNIPGVPGIGEKTALKLIGQYGTLDAVYENIDTLPVTKSVKAKLEAGRDSAYMSRTLAKIDRAVPLDVTLEDCKPKPRDEAALFAL
;
A
#
# COMPACT_ATOMS: atom_id res chain seq x y z
N MET A 1 -13.75 -0.16 -17.73
CA MET A 1 -12.89 -1.29 -17.35
C MET A 1 -12.73 -1.32 -15.84
N LYS A 2 -12.61 -2.52 -15.24
CA LYS A 2 -12.22 -2.73 -13.84
C LYS A 2 -10.79 -3.26 -13.81
N LEU A 3 -9.88 -2.55 -13.18
CA LEU A 3 -8.51 -2.98 -12.95
C LEU A 3 -8.36 -3.47 -11.50
N LEU A 4 -7.85 -4.68 -11.31
CA LEU A 4 -7.41 -5.21 -10.02
C LEU A 4 -5.89 -5.05 -9.91
N CYS A 5 -5.45 -4.23 -8.98
CA CYS A 5 -4.05 -4.01 -8.66
C CYS A 5 -3.69 -4.78 -7.39
N LEU A 6 -2.63 -5.59 -7.44
CA LEU A 6 -2.16 -6.37 -6.31
C LEU A 6 -0.86 -5.76 -5.74
N ASP A 7 -0.87 -5.42 -4.47
CA ASP A 7 0.33 -5.22 -3.67
C ASP A 7 0.90 -6.61 -3.33
N SER A 8 1.72 -7.13 -4.23
CA SER A 8 2.13 -8.52 -4.17
C SER A 8 3.05 -8.81 -2.99
N ASN A 9 3.92 -7.88 -2.62
CA ASN A 9 4.81 -8.05 -1.47
C ASN A 9 4.03 -8.08 -0.15
N SER A 10 3.06 -7.19 0.01
CA SER A 10 2.23 -7.13 1.21
C SER A 10 1.37 -8.39 1.35
N ILE A 11 0.74 -8.84 0.26
CA ILE A 11 -0.07 -10.07 0.26
C ILE A 11 0.80 -11.30 0.56
N LEU A 12 1.96 -11.44 -0.08
CA LEU A 12 2.89 -12.54 0.16
C LEU A 12 3.37 -12.59 1.61
N ASN A 13 3.81 -11.45 2.14
CA ASN A 13 4.26 -11.35 3.51
C ASN A 13 3.15 -11.77 4.48
N ARG A 14 1.94 -11.26 4.27
CA ARG A 14 0.79 -11.61 5.09
C ARG A 14 0.46 -13.10 5.03
N THR A 15 0.45 -13.69 3.84
CA THR A 15 0.12 -15.12 3.67
C THR A 15 1.23 -16.02 4.19
N PHE A 16 2.48 -15.59 4.10
CA PHE A 16 3.61 -16.32 4.70
C PHE A 16 3.43 -16.52 6.22
N TYR A 17 3.02 -15.49 6.94
CA TYR A 17 2.77 -15.60 8.39
C TYR A 17 1.38 -16.14 8.74
N GLY A 18 0.42 -16.04 7.81
CA GLY A 18 -0.96 -16.49 8.02
C GLY A 18 -1.22 -17.96 7.70
N VAL A 19 -0.37 -18.59 6.90
CA VAL A 19 -0.48 -19.99 6.50
C VAL A 19 0.67 -20.77 7.14
N LYS A 20 0.38 -21.96 7.71
CA LYS A 20 1.43 -22.84 8.21
C LYS A 20 2.46 -23.13 7.11
N LEU A 21 3.70 -23.30 7.49
CA LEU A 21 4.76 -23.68 6.54
C LEU A 21 4.37 -24.94 5.77
N LEU A 22 4.37 -24.82 4.47
CA LEU A 22 4.14 -25.91 3.52
C LEU A 22 5.35 -26.02 2.62
N THR A 23 5.68 -27.23 2.25
CA THR A 23 6.73 -27.54 1.27
C THR A 23 6.19 -28.50 0.21
N ASN A 24 6.71 -28.39 -1.01
CA ASN A 24 6.50 -29.40 -2.03
C ASN A 24 7.37 -30.66 -1.73
N LYS A 25 7.35 -31.65 -2.64
CA LYS A 25 8.10 -32.92 -2.49
C LYS A 25 9.62 -32.72 -2.47
N ASP A 26 10.10 -31.63 -3.07
CA ASP A 26 11.53 -31.29 -3.17
C ASP A 26 12.01 -30.43 -1.99
N GLY A 27 11.12 -30.14 -1.02
CA GLY A 27 11.44 -29.34 0.15
C GLY A 27 11.36 -27.82 -0.07
N THR A 28 10.90 -27.36 -1.23
CA THR A 28 10.69 -25.94 -1.52
C THR A 28 9.48 -25.41 -0.76
N TYR A 29 9.63 -24.28 -0.07
CA TYR A 29 8.53 -23.64 0.65
C TYR A 29 7.49 -23.07 -0.32
N THR A 30 6.20 -23.28 -0.02
CA THR A 30 5.06 -22.92 -0.90
C THR A 30 3.89 -22.27 -0.17
N ASN A 31 3.95 -22.12 1.14
CA ASN A 31 2.84 -21.61 1.95
C ASN A 31 2.40 -20.18 1.56
N ALA A 32 3.35 -19.28 1.26
CA ALA A 32 3.01 -17.91 0.84
C ALA A 32 2.35 -17.91 -0.53
N ILE A 33 2.87 -18.70 -1.48
CA ILE A 33 2.28 -18.85 -2.83
C ILE A 33 0.87 -19.42 -2.73
N PHE A 34 0.67 -20.49 -1.94
CA PHE A 34 -0.65 -21.08 -1.72
C PHE A 34 -1.65 -20.07 -1.17
N GLY A 35 -1.24 -19.31 -0.15
CA GLY A 35 -2.08 -18.28 0.44
C GLY A 35 -2.38 -17.14 -0.54
N PHE A 36 -1.37 -16.70 -1.29
CA PHE A 36 -1.51 -15.67 -2.31
C PHE A 36 -2.51 -16.08 -3.41
N MET A 37 -2.36 -17.28 -3.94
CA MET A 37 -3.26 -17.79 -4.98
C MET A 37 -4.70 -17.92 -4.49
N ASN A 38 -4.93 -18.34 -3.26
CA ASN A 38 -6.27 -18.37 -2.67
C ASN A 38 -6.89 -16.96 -2.58
N ILE A 39 -6.10 -15.96 -2.18
CA ILE A 39 -6.56 -14.56 -2.15
C ILE A 39 -6.85 -14.08 -3.57
N LEU A 40 -5.94 -14.31 -4.53
CA LEU A 40 -6.12 -13.90 -5.91
C LEU A 40 -7.38 -14.50 -6.53
N LEU A 41 -7.57 -15.81 -6.41
CA LEU A 41 -8.76 -16.49 -6.96
C LEU A 41 -10.06 -15.95 -6.36
N LYS A 42 -10.07 -15.68 -5.04
CA LYS A 42 -11.21 -15.05 -4.37
C LYS A 42 -11.46 -13.64 -4.94
N LEU A 43 -10.44 -12.82 -5.06
CA LEU A 43 -10.55 -11.45 -5.58
C LEU A 43 -11.02 -11.42 -7.04
N LEU A 44 -10.53 -12.35 -7.88
CA LEU A 44 -11.01 -12.49 -9.25
C LEU A 44 -12.51 -12.81 -9.30
N GLY A 45 -12.99 -13.68 -8.39
CA GLY A 45 -14.41 -13.99 -8.29
C GLY A 45 -15.26 -12.81 -7.78
N ASP A 46 -14.77 -12.12 -6.74
CA ASP A 46 -15.50 -11.02 -6.10
C ASP A 46 -15.55 -9.75 -6.96
N VAL A 47 -14.43 -9.38 -7.60
CA VAL A 47 -14.29 -8.15 -8.39
C VAL A 47 -14.71 -8.34 -9.83
N GLN A 48 -14.43 -9.52 -10.41
CA GLN A 48 -14.58 -9.80 -11.85
C GLN A 48 -13.87 -8.73 -12.70
N PRO A 49 -12.53 -8.59 -12.54
CA PRO A 49 -11.77 -7.54 -13.21
C PRO A 49 -11.58 -7.85 -14.71
N ASP A 50 -11.52 -6.80 -15.52
CA ASP A 50 -11.15 -6.87 -16.95
C ASP A 50 -9.62 -6.93 -17.10
N ALA A 51 -8.88 -6.41 -16.14
CA ALA A 51 -7.44 -6.33 -16.15
C ALA A 51 -6.87 -6.56 -14.73
N VAL A 52 -5.63 -7.09 -14.64
CA VAL A 52 -4.94 -7.37 -13.38
C VAL A 52 -3.49 -6.88 -13.50
N ALA A 53 -2.99 -6.18 -12.48
CA ALA A 53 -1.60 -5.75 -12.39
C ALA A 53 -0.99 -6.20 -11.06
N CYS A 54 0.19 -6.83 -11.11
CA CYS A 54 0.91 -7.33 -9.94
C CYS A 54 2.13 -6.44 -9.67
N ALA A 55 2.02 -5.51 -8.71
CA ALA A 55 3.13 -4.65 -8.33
C ALA A 55 4.05 -5.35 -7.33
N PHE A 56 5.36 -5.24 -7.56
CA PHE A 56 6.40 -5.77 -6.68
C PHE A 56 7.45 -4.72 -6.37
N ASP A 57 7.94 -4.73 -5.14
CA ASP A 57 9.13 -3.94 -4.76
C ASP A 57 10.39 -4.53 -5.39
N LEU A 58 11.32 -3.66 -5.71
CA LEU A 58 12.70 -4.03 -6.03
C LEU A 58 13.58 -3.95 -4.78
N LYS A 59 14.62 -4.78 -4.75
CA LYS A 59 15.65 -4.72 -3.70
C LYS A 59 16.66 -3.59 -4.02
N ALA A 60 16.15 -2.36 -4.15
CA ALA A 60 16.94 -1.18 -4.46
C ALA A 60 16.47 -0.01 -3.60
N PRO A 61 17.34 0.96 -3.27
CA PRO A 61 16.93 2.18 -2.59
C PRO A 61 15.90 2.94 -3.42
N THR A 62 14.91 3.52 -2.74
CA THR A 62 13.94 4.41 -3.36
C THR A 62 14.27 5.87 -3.08
N PHE A 63 13.56 6.80 -3.73
CA PHE A 63 13.73 8.24 -3.47
C PHE A 63 13.54 8.59 -1.98
N ARG A 64 12.72 7.82 -1.23
CA ARG A 64 12.52 8.01 0.22
C ARG A 64 13.78 7.70 1.02
N HIS A 65 14.52 6.67 0.64
CA HIS A 65 15.81 6.35 1.26
C HIS A 65 16.87 7.42 0.97
N GLN A 66 16.82 8.05 -0.22
CA GLN A 66 17.72 9.16 -0.55
C GLN A 66 17.38 10.44 0.22
N MET A 67 16.10 10.63 0.58
CA MET A 67 15.62 11.78 1.33
C MET A 67 15.88 11.64 2.84
N PHE A 68 15.77 10.44 3.38
CA PHE A 68 15.88 10.17 4.81
C PHE A 68 16.51 8.81 5.08
N ASP A 69 17.75 8.79 5.55
CA ASP A 69 18.51 7.56 5.82
C ASP A 69 17.83 6.63 6.83
N GLY A 70 17.01 7.20 7.71
CA GLY A 70 16.22 6.45 8.70
C GLY A 70 15.01 5.71 8.11
N TYR A 71 14.61 6.00 6.88
CA TYR A 71 13.40 5.40 6.28
C TYR A 71 13.51 3.87 6.22
N LYS A 72 12.55 3.17 6.84
CA LYS A 72 12.48 1.70 6.94
C LYS A 72 13.75 1.02 7.51
N ALA A 73 14.69 1.78 8.11
CA ALA A 73 15.99 1.28 8.56
C ALA A 73 15.90 0.16 9.61
N GLN A 74 14.81 0.09 10.37
CA GLN A 74 14.59 -0.94 11.39
C GLN A 74 13.82 -2.16 10.88
N ARG A 75 13.41 -2.19 9.62
CA ARG A 75 12.75 -3.37 9.03
C ARG A 75 13.73 -4.54 8.96
N LYS A 76 13.34 -5.67 9.53
CA LYS A 76 14.10 -6.93 9.37
C LYS A 76 13.98 -7.40 7.93
N GLY A 77 15.06 -7.99 7.42
CA GLY A 77 15.05 -8.62 6.10
C GLY A 77 13.99 -9.71 5.99
N MET A 78 13.61 -10.01 4.76
CA MET A 78 12.65 -11.07 4.45
C MET A 78 13.22 -12.43 4.88
N PRO A 79 12.42 -13.31 5.53
CA PRO A 79 12.84 -14.68 5.85
C PRO A 79 13.28 -15.46 4.60
N GLN A 80 14.26 -16.32 4.74
CA GLN A 80 14.79 -17.11 3.61
C GLN A 80 13.72 -17.97 2.95
N GLU A 81 12.83 -18.53 3.74
CA GLU A 81 11.69 -19.33 3.29
C GLU A 81 10.71 -18.55 2.42
N LEU A 82 10.59 -17.23 2.64
CA LEU A 82 9.78 -16.34 1.79
C LEU A 82 10.58 -15.86 0.57
N VAL A 83 11.88 -15.58 0.74
CA VAL A 83 12.76 -15.18 -0.38
C VAL A 83 12.75 -16.22 -1.49
N GLN A 84 12.75 -17.52 -1.13
CA GLN A 84 12.70 -18.62 -2.10
C GLN A 84 11.39 -18.67 -2.90
N GLN A 85 10.29 -18.17 -2.34
CA GLN A 85 8.98 -18.18 -2.98
C GLN A 85 8.76 -17.01 -3.96
N LEU A 86 9.55 -15.93 -3.85
CA LEU A 86 9.39 -14.76 -4.72
C LEU A 86 9.57 -15.03 -6.22
N PRO A 87 10.62 -15.75 -6.67
CA PRO A 87 10.76 -16.11 -8.09
C PRO A 87 9.58 -16.94 -8.57
N LEU A 88 9.19 -17.96 -7.78
CA LEU A 88 8.13 -18.90 -8.14
C LEU A 88 6.78 -18.22 -8.30
N ILE A 89 6.39 -17.32 -7.39
CA ILE A 89 5.12 -16.60 -7.53
C ILE A 89 5.11 -15.67 -8.74
N LYS A 90 6.24 -15.04 -9.07
CA LYS A 90 6.36 -14.21 -10.27
C LYS A 90 6.20 -15.06 -11.54
N GLU A 91 6.80 -16.24 -11.57
CA GLU A 91 6.65 -17.21 -12.65
C GLU A 91 5.17 -17.62 -12.80
N VAL A 92 4.53 -18.10 -11.72
CA VAL A 92 3.10 -18.45 -11.71
C VAL A 92 2.22 -17.31 -12.26
N LEU A 93 2.44 -16.07 -11.81
CA LEU A 93 1.64 -14.92 -12.25
C LEU A 93 1.88 -14.60 -13.73
N THR A 94 3.11 -14.73 -14.20
CA THR A 94 3.47 -14.53 -15.62
C THR A 94 2.81 -15.58 -16.49
N ASP A 95 2.84 -16.86 -16.08
CA ASP A 95 2.25 -17.97 -16.81
C ASP A 95 0.70 -17.91 -16.79
N LEU A 96 0.12 -17.30 -15.76
CA LEU A 96 -1.30 -16.94 -15.72
C LEU A 96 -1.66 -15.76 -16.66
N GLY A 97 -0.66 -15.12 -17.27
CA GLY A 97 -0.83 -13.99 -18.18
C GLY A 97 -0.96 -12.63 -17.50
N TYR A 98 -0.62 -12.52 -16.21
CA TYR A 98 -0.68 -11.25 -15.48
C TYR A 98 0.66 -10.50 -15.54
N PRO A 99 0.68 -9.20 -15.86
CA PRO A 99 1.91 -8.41 -15.89
C PRO A 99 2.48 -8.21 -14.48
N ILE A 100 3.78 -8.37 -14.37
CA ILE A 100 4.58 -8.02 -13.21
C ILE A 100 5.12 -6.60 -13.40
N LEU A 101 4.77 -5.69 -12.48
CA LEU A 101 5.19 -4.31 -12.54
C LEU A 101 6.19 -4.01 -11.43
N THR A 102 7.31 -3.46 -11.83
CA THR A 102 8.37 -2.97 -10.94
C THR A 102 8.95 -1.68 -11.50
N LYS A 103 9.43 -0.77 -10.65
CA LYS A 103 10.14 0.43 -11.10
C LYS A 103 11.28 0.75 -10.14
N GLU A 104 12.50 0.87 -10.66
CA GLU A 104 13.65 1.28 -9.87
C GLU A 104 13.45 2.71 -9.32
N GLY A 105 13.84 2.92 -8.06
CA GLY A 105 13.67 4.18 -7.36
C GLY A 105 12.29 4.40 -6.72
N TYR A 106 11.33 3.50 -6.95
CA TYR A 106 9.95 3.58 -6.43
C TYR A 106 9.56 2.30 -5.70
N GLU A 107 8.52 2.39 -4.89
CA GLU A 107 7.93 1.25 -4.19
C GLU A 107 6.70 0.72 -4.95
N ALA A 108 6.27 -0.50 -4.63
CA ALA A 108 5.05 -1.08 -5.20
C ALA A 108 3.83 -0.17 -4.99
N ASP A 109 3.72 0.47 -3.82
CA ASP A 109 2.63 1.41 -3.52
C ASP A 109 2.59 2.61 -4.48
N ASP A 110 3.76 3.11 -4.92
CA ASP A 110 3.81 4.20 -5.90
C ASP A 110 3.31 3.74 -7.28
N ILE A 111 3.60 2.49 -7.65
CA ILE A 111 3.06 1.86 -8.87
C ILE A 111 1.53 1.75 -8.75
N LEU A 112 1.01 1.27 -7.62
CA LEU A 112 -0.43 1.19 -7.36
C LEU A 112 -1.10 2.57 -7.41
N GLY A 113 -0.46 3.57 -6.80
CA GLY A 113 -0.90 4.97 -6.83
C GLY A 113 -0.99 5.52 -8.26
N THR A 114 0.01 5.21 -9.08
CA THR A 114 0.04 5.64 -10.49
C THR A 114 -1.03 4.95 -11.32
N LEU A 115 -1.22 3.64 -11.18
CA LEU A 115 -2.29 2.91 -11.86
C LEU A 115 -3.68 3.43 -11.46
N SER A 116 -3.86 3.76 -10.17
CA SER A 116 -5.12 4.36 -9.71
C SER A 116 -5.38 5.73 -10.35
N ALA A 117 -4.34 6.56 -10.52
CA ALA A 117 -4.44 7.84 -11.19
C ALA A 117 -4.76 7.68 -12.69
N MET A 118 -4.17 6.71 -13.38
CA MET A 118 -4.50 6.40 -14.76
C MET A 118 -5.96 5.96 -14.90
N CYS A 119 -6.45 5.10 -14.01
CA CYS A 119 -7.86 4.70 -13.99
C CYS A 119 -8.79 5.90 -13.77
N GLU A 120 -8.44 6.83 -12.89
CA GLU A 120 -9.20 8.03 -12.64
C GLU A 120 -9.28 8.92 -13.88
N GLN A 121 -8.14 9.13 -14.56
CA GLN A 121 -8.04 9.95 -15.77
C GLN A 121 -8.85 9.37 -16.94
N GLU A 122 -8.86 8.04 -17.08
CA GLU A 122 -9.57 7.34 -18.17
C GLU A 122 -11.01 6.95 -17.79
N GLY A 123 -11.49 7.27 -16.59
CA GLY A 123 -12.84 6.95 -16.12
C GLY A 123 -13.07 5.47 -15.84
N HIS A 124 -12.01 4.73 -15.47
CA HIS A 124 -12.04 3.32 -15.11
C HIS A 124 -12.13 3.10 -13.61
N GLN A 125 -12.52 1.91 -13.16
CA GLN A 125 -12.54 1.52 -11.76
C GLN A 125 -11.23 0.81 -11.39
N CYS A 126 -10.62 1.22 -10.28
CA CYS A 126 -9.42 0.62 -9.71
C CYS A 126 -9.73 -0.06 -8.37
N TYR A 127 -9.34 -1.31 -8.23
CA TYR A 127 -9.42 -2.07 -6.98
C TYR A 127 -8.01 -2.41 -6.54
N ILE A 128 -7.57 -1.89 -5.40
CA ILE A 128 -6.23 -2.13 -4.85
C ILE A 128 -6.32 -3.16 -3.74
N ALA A 129 -5.79 -4.35 -3.95
CA ALA A 129 -5.71 -5.39 -2.94
C ALA A 129 -4.36 -5.33 -2.22
N THR A 130 -4.39 -5.07 -0.93
CA THR A 130 -3.20 -4.92 -0.09
C THR A 130 -3.47 -5.33 1.36
N GLY A 131 -2.42 -5.61 2.12
CA GLY A 131 -2.46 -5.70 3.59
C GLY A 131 -2.02 -4.40 4.28
N ASP A 132 -1.55 -3.41 3.50
CA ASP A 132 -1.04 -2.15 4.01
C ASP A 132 -2.12 -1.06 4.04
N ARG A 133 -2.23 -0.38 5.19
CA ARG A 133 -3.20 0.70 5.37
C ARG A 133 -2.78 2.00 4.71
N ASP A 134 -1.55 2.12 4.27
CA ASP A 134 -1.04 3.32 3.61
C ASP A 134 -1.74 3.55 2.28
N SER A 135 -2.08 2.47 1.58
CA SER A 135 -2.87 2.52 0.36
C SER A 135 -4.27 3.11 0.55
N LEU A 136 -4.77 3.25 1.79
CA LEU A 136 -6.07 3.91 2.05
C LEU A 136 -6.08 5.39 1.62
N GLN A 137 -4.90 6.04 1.51
CA GLN A 137 -4.79 7.40 0.96
C GLN A 137 -5.15 7.49 -0.52
N LEU A 138 -5.17 6.35 -1.23
CA LEU A 138 -5.49 6.26 -2.66
C LEU A 138 -6.99 6.13 -2.93
N ILE A 139 -7.81 5.93 -1.89
CA ILE A 139 -9.27 5.85 -2.01
C ILE A 139 -9.82 7.13 -2.64
N GLY A 140 -10.74 6.96 -3.57
CA GLY A 140 -11.42 8.05 -4.25
C GLY A 140 -12.61 7.55 -5.06
N LYS A 141 -13.22 8.41 -5.83
CA LYS A 141 -14.42 8.10 -6.63
C LYS A 141 -14.25 6.85 -7.51
N ASN A 142 -13.04 6.63 -8.04
CA ASN A 142 -12.74 5.54 -8.96
C ASN A 142 -11.89 4.45 -8.32
N THR A 143 -11.40 4.64 -7.10
CA THR A 143 -10.48 3.72 -6.43
C THR A 143 -11.04 3.20 -5.12
N THR A 144 -11.12 1.88 -5.01
CA THR A 144 -11.52 1.15 -3.80
C THR A 144 -10.34 0.29 -3.32
N VAL A 145 -10.04 0.34 -2.02
CA VAL A 145 -9.01 -0.51 -1.42
C VAL A 145 -9.66 -1.75 -0.80
N LEU A 146 -9.16 -2.91 -1.21
CA LEU A 146 -9.52 -4.22 -0.67
C LEU A 146 -8.47 -4.61 0.36
N LEU A 147 -8.71 -4.21 1.60
CA LEU A 147 -7.75 -4.37 2.69
C LEU A 147 -7.85 -5.77 3.29
N ALA A 148 -6.75 -6.52 3.18
CA ALA A 148 -6.66 -7.80 3.85
C ALA A 148 -6.62 -7.60 5.37
N SER A 149 -7.53 -8.23 6.09
CA SER A 149 -7.68 -8.16 7.53
C SER A 149 -7.73 -9.56 8.15
N SER A 150 -7.50 -9.66 9.45
CA SER A 150 -7.71 -10.89 10.22
C SER A 150 -8.63 -10.58 11.39
N ARG A 151 -9.77 -11.27 11.45
CA ARG A 151 -10.70 -11.14 12.55
C ARG A 151 -10.96 -12.52 13.15
N ALA A 152 -10.76 -12.65 14.45
CA ALA A 152 -10.92 -13.92 15.18
C ALA A 152 -10.17 -15.10 14.52
N GLY A 153 -8.95 -14.87 14.02
CA GLY A 153 -8.12 -15.89 13.36
C GLY A 153 -8.54 -16.25 11.92
N LYS A 154 -9.59 -15.61 11.39
CA LYS A 154 -10.01 -15.79 9.98
C LYS A 154 -9.53 -14.62 9.13
N SER A 155 -8.99 -14.93 7.95
CA SER A 155 -8.66 -13.92 6.95
C SER A 155 -9.94 -13.40 6.30
N GLU A 156 -10.10 -12.08 6.26
CA GLU A 156 -11.20 -11.41 5.58
C GLU A 156 -10.67 -10.27 4.72
N THR A 157 -11.45 -9.87 3.73
CA THR A 157 -11.18 -8.68 2.93
C THR A 157 -12.20 -7.61 3.32
N VAL A 158 -11.69 -6.47 3.76
CA VAL A 158 -12.52 -5.29 4.07
C VAL A 158 -12.52 -4.38 2.85
N VAL A 159 -13.71 -4.08 2.35
CA VAL A 159 -13.89 -3.11 1.26
C VAL A 159 -13.83 -1.71 1.85
N CYS A 160 -12.84 -0.95 1.45
CA CYS A 160 -12.59 0.40 1.95
C CYS A 160 -12.83 1.40 0.80
N ASP A 161 -13.93 2.11 0.87
CA ASP A 161 -14.32 3.23 0.01
C ASP A 161 -14.26 4.56 0.78
N GLU A 162 -14.66 5.65 0.14
CA GLU A 162 -14.68 6.97 0.78
C GLU A 162 -15.59 7.01 2.02
N ALA A 163 -16.75 6.33 1.98
CA ALA A 163 -17.68 6.29 3.11
C ALA A 163 -17.07 5.56 4.32
N TYR A 164 -16.46 4.39 4.09
CA TYR A 164 -15.70 3.67 5.10
C TYR A 164 -14.60 4.53 5.72
N PHE A 165 -13.86 5.26 4.87
CA PHE A 165 -12.74 6.07 5.35
C PHE A 165 -13.23 7.24 6.21
N ARG A 166 -14.24 7.98 5.75
CA ARG A 166 -14.84 9.10 6.50
C ARG A 166 -15.42 8.67 7.85
N GLU A 167 -16.12 7.55 7.88
CA GLU A 167 -16.67 6.99 9.13
C GLU A 167 -15.57 6.67 10.13
N LYS A 168 -14.47 6.08 9.65
CA LYS A 168 -13.40 5.58 10.51
C LYS A 168 -12.42 6.66 10.98
N TYR A 169 -12.06 7.59 10.10
CA TYR A 169 -10.99 8.57 10.33
C TYR A 169 -11.50 10.01 10.49
N GLY A 170 -12.77 10.29 10.19
CA GLY A 170 -13.37 11.62 10.33
C GLY A 170 -12.82 12.68 9.36
N THR A 171 -12.19 12.26 8.28
CA THR A 171 -11.60 13.13 7.25
C THR A 171 -11.66 12.45 5.88
N GLU A 172 -11.25 13.16 4.83
CA GLU A 172 -11.11 12.59 3.49
C GLU A 172 -9.86 11.65 3.39
N PRO A 173 -9.84 10.67 2.48
CA PRO A 173 -8.74 9.71 2.35
C PRO A 173 -7.36 10.36 2.21
N GLN A 174 -7.27 11.46 1.46
CA GLN A 174 -6.02 12.21 1.27
C GLN A 174 -5.47 12.80 2.57
N GLY A 175 -6.33 13.04 3.56
CA GLY A 175 -5.94 13.48 4.90
C GLY A 175 -5.10 12.47 5.70
N LEU A 176 -5.08 11.19 5.27
CA LEU A 176 -4.23 10.17 5.91
C LEU A 176 -2.75 10.54 5.86
N VAL A 177 -2.30 11.13 4.76
CA VAL A 177 -0.92 11.60 4.60
C VAL A 177 -0.58 12.67 5.64
N ASP A 178 -1.49 13.62 5.85
CA ASP A 178 -1.32 14.72 6.79
C ASP A 178 -1.43 14.25 8.25
N ILE A 179 -2.27 13.25 8.52
CA ILE A 179 -2.31 12.58 9.83
C ILE A 179 -0.95 11.94 10.13
N LYS A 180 -0.36 11.19 9.17
CA LYS A 180 0.97 10.59 9.32
C LYS A 180 2.09 11.63 9.39
N ALA A 181 1.96 12.74 8.70
CA ALA A 181 2.88 13.87 8.81
C ALA A 181 2.99 14.39 10.23
N LEU A 182 1.88 14.42 10.97
CA LEU A 182 1.84 14.88 12.36
C LEU A 182 2.24 13.78 13.35
N MET A 183 1.66 12.57 13.25
CA MET A 183 1.89 11.53 14.25
C MET A 183 3.12 10.66 13.99
N GLY A 184 3.66 10.71 12.77
CA GLY A 184 4.69 9.78 12.32
C GLY A 184 4.14 8.40 11.98
N ASP A 185 5.05 7.51 11.57
CA ASP A 185 4.78 6.09 11.36
C ASP A 185 5.96 5.25 11.83
N SER A 186 5.75 4.49 12.89
CA SER A 186 6.81 3.66 13.47
C SER A 186 7.17 2.46 12.57
N SER A 187 6.27 1.98 11.71
CA SER A 187 6.54 0.85 10.81
C SER A 187 7.53 1.22 9.71
N ASP A 188 7.51 2.47 9.28
CA ASP A 188 8.37 3.03 8.23
C ASP A 188 9.46 3.96 8.79
N ASN A 189 9.50 4.09 10.12
CA ASN A 189 10.40 5.00 10.81
C ASN A 189 10.24 6.46 10.36
N ILE A 190 9.00 6.87 10.06
CA ILE A 190 8.66 8.26 9.74
C ILE A 190 8.48 9.01 11.06
N PRO A 191 9.24 10.11 11.28
CA PRO A 191 9.34 10.72 12.62
C PRO A 191 8.07 11.46 13.05
N GLY A 192 7.33 12.08 12.15
CA GLY A 192 6.24 12.97 12.52
C GLY A 192 6.70 14.17 13.33
N VAL A 193 5.79 14.70 14.15
CA VAL A 193 6.09 15.74 15.14
C VAL A 193 6.25 15.08 16.50
N PRO A 194 7.44 15.15 17.14
CA PRO A 194 7.69 14.50 18.42
C PRO A 194 6.67 14.87 19.50
N GLY A 195 5.98 13.85 20.03
CA GLY A 195 4.98 14.02 21.08
C GLY A 195 3.59 14.47 20.58
N ILE A 196 3.34 14.41 19.29
CA ILE A 196 2.00 14.46 18.68
C ILE A 196 1.60 13.03 18.32
N GLY A 197 0.56 12.51 18.95
CA GLY A 197 0.03 11.17 18.68
C GLY A 197 -1.22 11.22 17.83
N GLU A 198 -1.69 9.99 17.46
CA GLU A 198 -2.83 9.76 16.56
C GLU A 198 -4.07 10.59 16.92
N LYS A 199 -4.49 10.61 18.18
CA LYS A 199 -5.69 11.36 18.62
C LYS A 199 -5.60 12.86 18.31
N THR A 200 -4.41 13.45 18.51
CA THR A 200 -4.21 14.88 18.24
C THR A 200 -4.15 15.12 16.74
N ALA A 201 -3.45 14.26 15.99
CA ALA A 201 -3.35 14.35 14.54
C ALA A 201 -4.74 14.23 13.87
N LEU A 202 -5.52 13.21 14.23
CA LEU A 202 -6.89 13.01 13.73
C LEU A 202 -7.80 14.24 14.03
N LYS A 203 -7.71 14.76 15.28
CA LYS A 203 -8.51 15.94 15.65
C LYS A 203 -8.14 17.16 14.81
N LEU A 204 -6.85 17.42 14.62
CA LEU A 204 -6.37 18.59 13.88
C LEU A 204 -6.72 18.46 12.39
N ILE A 205 -6.43 17.34 11.76
CA ILE A 205 -6.71 17.14 10.34
C ILE A 205 -8.23 17.04 10.11
N GLY A 206 -9.00 16.39 10.98
CA GLY A 206 -10.46 16.37 10.90
C GLY A 206 -11.10 17.75 10.99
N GLN A 207 -10.49 18.68 11.75
CA GLN A 207 -11.01 20.06 11.91
C GLN A 207 -10.53 21.03 10.82
N TYR A 208 -9.26 20.92 10.41
CA TYR A 208 -8.61 21.87 9.49
C TYR A 208 -8.43 21.33 8.07
N GLY A 209 -8.62 20.04 7.87
CA GLY A 209 -8.55 19.36 6.58
C GLY A 209 -7.13 19.00 6.13
N THR A 210 -6.17 19.91 6.26
CA THR A 210 -4.80 19.72 5.77
C THR A 210 -3.74 20.14 6.77
N LEU A 211 -2.52 19.62 6.61
CA LEU A 211 -1.35 20.03 7.37
C LEU A 211 -1.07 21.53 7.20
N ASP A 212 -1.20 22.04 5.98
CA ASP A 212 -0.98 23.46 5.69
C ASP A 212 -1.96 24.33 6.47
N ALA A 213 -3.25 24.02 6.45
CA ALA A 213 -4.27 24.73 7.20
C ALA A 213 -4.04 24.66 8.73
N VAL A 214 -3.51 23.56 9.25
CA VAL A 214 -3.12 23.48 10.67
C VAL A 214 -2.02 24.49 10.98
N TYR A 215 -0.97 24.59 10.15
CA TYR A 215 0.13 25.54 10.39
C TYR A 215 -0.23 26.98 10.08
N GLU A 216 -1.11 27.25 9.15
CA GLU A 216 -1.66 28.61 8.89
C GLU A 216 -2.47 29.14 10.06
N ASN A 217 -3.12 28.25 10.80
CA ASN A 217 -3.94 28.59 11.96
C ASN A 217 -3.24 28.32 13.30
N ILE A 218 -1.91 28.15 13.32
CA ILE A 218 -1.14 27.68 14.49
C ILE A 218 -1.41 28.52 15.75
N ASP A 219 -1.64 29.83 15.60
CA ASP A 219 -1.89 30.75 16.71
C ASP A 219 -3.26 30.59 17.36
N THR A 220 -4.25 30.10 16.61
CA THR A 220 -5.64 29.98 17.03
C THR A 220 -6.09 28.54 17.26
N LEU A 221 -5.18 27.56 17.14
CA LEU A 221 -5.51 26.15 17.34
C LEU A 221 -6.08 25.92 18.76
N PRO A 222 -7.17 25.13 18.88
CA PRO A 222 -7.77 24.78 20.17
C PRO A 222 -6.98 23.66 20.87
N VAL A 223 -5.70 23.90 21.09
CA VAL A 223 -4.75 22.96 21.71
C VAL A 223 -4.04 23.60 22.91
N THR A 224 -3.42 22.78 23.74
CA THR A 224 -2.62 23.28 24.85
C THR A 224 -1.35 24.00 24.36
N LYS A 225 -0.83 24.92 25.18
CA LYS A 225 0.46 25.59 24.89
C LYS A 225 1.59 24.62 24.58
N SER A 226 1.62 23.46 25.28
CA SER A 226 2.61 22.42 25.05
C SER A 226 2.46 21.77 23.67
N VAL A 227 1.25 21.48 23.22
CA VAL A 227 1.01 20.92 21.89
C VAL A 227 1.37 21.94 20.81
N LYS A 228 0.99 23.23 20.99
CA LYS A 228 1.37 24.30 20.07
C LYS A 228 2.89 24.40 19.92
N ALA A 229 3.62 24.46 21.02
CA ALA A 229 5.09 24.53 21.00
C ALA A 229 5.74 23.33 20.29
N LYS A 230 5.18 22.11 20.46
CA LYS A 230 5.64 20.91 19.74
C LYS A 230 5.41 21.02 18.23
N LEU A 231 4.24 21.50 17.83
CA LEU A 231 3.92 21.71 16.40
C LEU A 231 4.88 22.74 15.79
N GLU A 232 5.11 23.87 16.46
CA GLU A 232 6.03 24.92 16.01
C GLU A 232 7.46 24.38 15.85
N ALA A 233 7.97 23.68 16.88
CA ALA A 233 9.31 23.11 16.86
C ALA A 233 9.48 21.96 15.84
N GLY A 234 8.41 21.20 15.58
CA GLY A 234 8.42 20.03 14.69
C GLY A 234 7.96 20.31 13.27
N ARG A 235 7.80 21.57 12.85
CA ARG A 235 7.26 21.93 11.53
C ARG A 235 8.00 21.27 10.38
N ASP A 236 9.31 21.39 10.34
CA ASP A 236 10.14 20.83 9.26
C ASP A 236 10.05 19.30 9.23
N SER A 237 10.03 18.67 10.41
CA SER A 237 9.83 17.23 10.54
C SER A 237 8.45 16.79 10.02
N ALA A 238 7.39 17.57 10.25
CA ALA A 238 6.06 17.28 9.73
C ALA A 238 6.04 17.31 8.19
N TYR A 239 6.62 18.31 7.56
CA TYR A 239 6.66 18.40 6.09
C TYR A 239 7.54 17.33 5.46
N MET A 240 8.68 16.99 6.06
CA MET A 240 9.48 15.85 5.64
C MET A 240 8.68 14.54 5.77
N SER A 241 8.03 14.32 6.90
CA SER A 241 7.19 13.14 7.15
C SER A 241 6.01 13.04 6.18
N ARG A 242 5.38 14.18 5.81
CA ARG A 242 4.36 14.25 4.77
C ARG A 242 4.88 13.73 3.43
N THR A 243 6.08 14.15 3.04
CA THR A 243 6.69 13.71 1.79
C THR A 243 7.02 12.22 1.81
N LEU A 244 7.53 11.70 2.92
CA LEU A 244 7.82 10.28 3.09
C LEU A 244 6.55 9.41 3.09
N ALA A 245 5.47 9.88 3.72
CA ALA A 245 4.21 9.13 3.84
C ALA A 245 3.36 9.16 2.55
N LYS A 246 3.59 10.14 1.68
CA LYS A 246 2.81 10.31 0.46
C LYS A 246 3.20 9.27 -0.60
N ILE A 247 2.22 8.54 -1.11
CA ILE A 247 2.37 7.66 -2.27
C ILE A 247 2.46 8.54 -3.53
N ASP A 248 3.48 8.29 -4.34
CA ASP A 248 3.62 8.94 -5.65
C ASP A 248 2.60 8.35 -6.63
N ARG A 249 1.87 9.22 -7.33
CA ARG A 249 0.85 8.84 -8.30
C ARG A 249 1.26 9.18 -9.75
N ALA A 250 2.55 9.45 -9.96
CA ALA A 250 3.10 9.88 -11.24
C ALA A 250 4.42 9.17 -11.58
N VAL A 251 4.56 7.91 -11.16
CA VAL A 251 5.72 7.08 -11.52
C VAL A 251 5.81 6.95 -13.04
N PRO A 252 6.98 7.15 -13.66
CA PRO A 252 7.15 7.01 -15.10
C PRO A 252 7.10 5.52 -15.49
N LEU A 253 5.90 4.96 -15.53
CA LEU A 253 5.66 3.59 -15.97
C LEU A 253 5.58 3.53 -17.49
N ASP A 254 6.24 2.53 -18.08
CA ASP A 254 6.20 2.26 -19.52
C ASP A 254 5.09 1.25 -19.83
N VAL A 255 3.89 1.45 -19.22
CA VAL A 255 2.72 0.58 -19.39
C VAL A 255 1.44 1.41 -19.53
N THR A 256 0.49 0.89 -20.28
CA THR A 256 -0.87 1.40 -20.38
C THR A 256 -1.82 0.52 -19.58
N LEU A 257 -3.06 0.96 -19.35
CA LEU A 257 -4.07 0.12 -18.69
C LEU A 257 -4.46 -1.09 -19.57
N GLU A 258 -4.34 -0.97 -20.90
CA GLU A 258 -4.55 -2.09 -21.83
C GLU A 258 -3.51 -3.19 -21.67
N ASP A 259 -2.26 -2.85 -21.35
CA ASP A 259 -1.19 -3.82 -21.10
C ASP A 259 -1.42 -4.65 -19.83
N CYS A 260 -2.34 -4.21 -18.97
CA CYS A 260 -2.77 -4.93 -17.77
C CYS A 260 -3.86 -5.99 -18.06
N LYS A 261 -4.38 -6.08 -19.28
CA LYS A 261 -5.29 -7.15 -19.64
C LYS A 261 -4.57 -8.50 -19.64
N PRO A 262 -5.20 -9.57 -19.13
CA PRO A 262 -4.56 -10.88 -19.07
C PRO A 262 -4.17 -11.37 -20.47
N LYS A 263 -2.93 -11.83 -20.60
CA LYS A 263 -2.46 -12.55 -21.79
C LYS A 263 -2.93 -14.01 -21.76
N PRO A 264 -2.89 -14.74 -22.87
CA PRO A 264 -3.15 -16.18 -22.86
C PRO A 264 -2.27 -16.89 -21.82
N ARG A 265 -2.86 -17.80 -21.06
CA ARG A 265 -2.16 -18.61 -20.06
C ARG A 265 -1.22 -19.58 -20.72
N ASP A 266 -0.05 -19.79 -20.15
CA ASP A 266 0.84 -20.90 -20.48
C ASP A 266 0.54 -22.11 -19.58
N GLU A 267 -0.46 -22.91 -20.00
CA GLU A 267 -0.86 -24.08 -19.24
C GLU A 267 0.26 -25.11 -19.10
N ALA A 268 1.13 -25.24 -20.12
CA ALA A 268 2.24 -26.20 -20.08
C ALA A 268 3.28 -25.80 -19.02
N ALA A 269 3.63 -24.51 -18.94
CA ALA A 269 4.51 -23.99 -17.90
C ALA A 269 3.89 -24.15 -16.51
N LEU A 270 2.60 -23.79 -16.32
CA LEU A 270 1.90 -23.94 -15.04
C LEU A 270 1.84 -25.40 -14.53
N PHE A 271 1.77 -26.39 -15.41
CA PHE A 271 1.79 -27.81 -15.02
C PHE A 271 3.21 -28.34 -14.74
N ALA A 272 4.26 -27.63 -15.17
CA ALA A 272 5.64 -28.00 -14.94
C ALA A 272 6.21 -27.49 -13.59
N LEU A 273 5.56 -26.49 -13.00
CA LEU A 273 5.89 -25.91 -11.69
C LEU A 273 5.40 -26.82 -10.54
#